data_bdfc32e918a829e48bab209dd47678ce
#
_entry.id   bdfc32e918a829e48bab209dd47678ce
#
_cell.length_a   1.000
_cell.length_b   1.000
_cell.length_c   1.000
_cell.angle_alpha   90.00
_cell.angle_beta   90.00
_cell.angle_gamma   90.00
#
_symmetry.space_group_name_H-M   'P 1'
#
loop_
_entity.id
_entity.type
_entity.pdbx_description
1 polymer ?
#
loop_
_entity_poly.entity_id
_entity_poly.type
_entity_poly.pdbx_seq_one_letter_code
_entity_poly.pdbx_strand_id
1 'polypeptide(L)'
;MANINEVAKKAGVSVATVSRVLNSPNVVTPRTKAKVEDAIKKLNYEPSMLGRNLRNSESRLLLVLVPSISNPFYIDIIKGIEQSALDQNYNILLCETDSNPEREEIYFDLVRKKMADGIISMDPAVNIETLKELSKQYAIIQCSEYSEESDIPYVTIDNEEAAYRAVKHLIKLGHQEIALFNSNEKYLYARERKEGYMRALQEYGLPINDEFIIMTDQLNFDSGIEATKRIMNLKDRPTAIFSVSDLLAVGALKEMNRTGVKVPEEMAIIGFDNIEFSNMTYPTLTTIAQPMYQLGTVAANMLIEKVNGGEVTNTILNHELLIREST
;
A
#
# COMPACT_ATOMS: atom_id res chain seq x y z
N MET A 1 -7.38 -32.31 -21.70
CA MET A 1 -6.08 -31.60 -21.81
C MET A 1 -4.96 -32.62 -21.86
N ALA A 2 -4.01 -32.44 -22.74
CA ALA A 2 -2.83 -33.33 -22.78
C ALA A 2 -2.04 -33.19 -21.47
N ASN A 3 -1.39 -34.26 -21.05
CA ASN A 3 -0.55 -34.31 -19.85
C ASN A 3 0.91 -34.63 -20.20
N ILE A 4 1.82 -34.45 -19.23
CA ILE A 4 3.26 -34.60 -19.43
C ILE A 4 3.63 -36.03 -19.89
N ASN A 5 2.85 -37.06 -19.50
CA ASN A 5 3.09 -38.44 -19.91
C ASN A 5 2.80 -38.63 -21.40
N GLU A 6 1.76 -37.96 -21.92
CA GLU A 6 1.42 -38.00 -23.36
C GLU A 6 2.47 -37.28 -24.20
N VAL A 7 3.03 -36.15 -23.71
CA VAL A 7 4.17 -35.49 -24.35
C VAL A 7 5.40 -36.41 -24.40
N ALA A 8 5.73 -37.03 -23.27
CA ALA A 8 6.84 -37.98 -23.20
C ALA A 8 6.69 -39.15 -24.18
N LYS A 9 5.50 -39.75 -24.23
CA LYS A 9 5.15 -40.83 -25.18
C LYS A 9 5.24 -40.34 -26.61
N LYS A 10 4.74 -39.18 -26.96
CA LYS A 10 4.77 -38.60 -28.33
C LYS A 10 6.17 -38.22 -28.77
N ALA A 11 7.00 -37.70 -27.87
CA ALA A 11 8.38 -37.33 -28.14
C ALA A 11 9.35 -38.53 -28.11
N GLY A 12 8.92 -39.71 -27.61
CA GLY A 12 9.76 -40.90 -27.46
C GLY A 12 10.87 -40.74 -26.42
N VAL A 13 10.57 -40.02 -25.31
CA VAL A 13 11.51 -39.76 -24.22
C VAL A 13 10.87 -40.04 -22.87
N SER A 14 11.66 -40.02 -21.79
CA SER A 14 11.11 -40.10 -20.43
C SER A 14 10.42 -38.80 -19.98
N VAL A 15 9.51 -38.89 -19.03
CA VAL A 15 8.89 -37.73 -18.38
C VAL A 15 9.94 -36.78 -17.76
N ALA A 16 11.01 -37.40 -17.19
CA ALA A 16 12.13 -36.61 -16.65
C ALA A 16 12.85 -35.81 -17.73
N THR A 17 12.95 -36.34 -18.97
CA THR A 17 13.54 -35.63 -20.11
C THR A 17 12.65 -34.48 -20.56
N VAL A 18 11.33 -34.68 -20.65
CA VAL A 18 10.38 -33.61 -20.96
C VAL A 18 10.50 -32.49 -19.92
N SER A 19 10.54 -32.87 -18.64
CA SER A 19 10.72 -31.91 -17.55
C SER A 19 12.02 -31.12 -17.65
N ARG A 20 13.14 -31.75 -18.03
CA ARG A 20 14.42 -31.07 -18.24
C ARG A 20 14.37 -30.10 -19.41
N VAL A 21 13.73 -30.47 -20.51
CA VAL A 21 13.54 -29.54 -21.65
C VAL A 21 12.76 -28.29 -21.23
N LEU A 22 11.73 -28.44 -20.39
CA LEU A 22 10.89 -27.33 -19.93
C LEU A 22 11.60 -26.41 -18.93
N ASN A 23 12.41 -26.98 -18.02
CA ASN A 23 12.94 -26.23 -16.86
C ASN A 23 14.46 -25.94 -16.96
N SER A 24 15.21 -26.70 -17.76
CA SER A 24 16.67 -26.57 -17.89
C SER A 24 17.11 -26.94 -19.33
N PRO A 25 16.64 -26.18 -20.32
CA PRO A 25 16.85 -26.55 -21.75
C PRO A 25 18.31 -26.64 -22.16
N ASN A 26 19.22 -26.01 -21.42
CA ASN A 26 20.66 -25.99 -21.71
C ASN A 26 21.38 -27.30 -21.36
N VAL A 27 20.77 -28.17 -20.54
CA VAL A 27 21.36 -29.48 -20.16
C VAL A 27 20.87 -30.65 -21.06
N VAL A 28 20.08 -30.33 -22.10
CA VAL A 28 19.50 -31.32 -23.02
C VAL A 28 20.05 -31.06 -24.42
N THR A 29 20.32 -32.16 -25.16
CA THR A 29 20.82 -32.04 -26.54
C THR A 29 19.82 -31.32 -27.44
N PRO A 30 20.25 -30.51 -28.42
CA PRO A 30 19.35 -29.77 -29.33
C PRO A 30 18.36 -30.71 -30.05
N ARG A 31 18.77 -31.92 -30.39
CA ARG A 31 17.91 -32.93 -31.03
C ARG A 31 16.78 -33.39 -30.13
N THR A 32 17.05 -33.60 -28.86
CA THR A 32 16.04 -34.03 -27.88
C THR A 32 15.09 -32.86 -27.56
N LYS A 33 15.62 -31.65 -27.42
CA LYS A 33 14.82 -30.42 -27.22
C LYS A 33 13.82 -30.26 -28.36
N ALA A 34 14.25 -30.29 -29.61
CA ALA A 34 13.36 -30.13 -30.76
C ALA A 34 12.23 -31.18 -30.82
N LYS A 35 12.53 -32.47 -30.47
CA LYS A 35 11.49 -33.51 -30.41
C LYS A 35 10.42 -33.27 -29.37
N VAL A 36 10.82 -32.76 -28.20
CA VAL A 36 9.89 -32.46 -27.10
C VAL A 36 9.05 -31.21 -27.43
N GLU A 37 9.66 -30.16 -27.97
CA GLU A 37 8.97 -28.94 -28.40
C GLU A 37 7.94 -29.23 -29.51
N ASP A 38 8.27 -30.09 -30.49
CA ASP A 38 7.32 -30.53 -31.52
C ASP A 38 6.14 -31.30 -30.93
N ALA A 39 6.40 -32.18 -29.95
CA ALA A 39 5.35 -32.94 -29.28
C ALA A 39 4.44 -32.03 -28.45
N ILE A 40 5.00 -31.04 -27.72
CA ILE A 40 4.26 -30.03 -26.97
C ILE A 40 3.32 -29.26 -27.91
N LYS A 41 3.84 -28.77 -29.05
CA LYS A 41 3.07 -28.02 -30.04
C LYS A 41 1.95 -28.87 -30.66
N LYS A 42 2.24 -30.12 -31.01
CA LYS A 42 1.25 -31.04 -31.62
C LYS A 42 0.14 -31.46 -30.66
N LEU A 43 0.41 -31.51 -29.38
CA LEU A 43 -0.56 -31.88 -28.34
C LEU A 43 -1.24 -30.66 -27.69
N ASN A 44 -0.87 -29.44 -28.10
CA ASN A 44 -1.27 -28.18 -27.44
C ASN A 44 -1.12 -28.32 -25.92
N TYR A 45 0.04 -28.85 -25.47
CA TYR A 45 0.31 -29.10 -24.07
C TYR A 45 0.83 -27.82 -23.41
N GLU A 46 0.12 -27.37 -22.40
CA GLU A 46 0.57 -26.30 -21.50
C GLU A 46 1.08 -26.91 -20.21
N PRO A 47 2.33 -26.62 -19.80
CA PRO A 47 2.86 -27.10 -18.54
C PRO A 47 2.01 -26.59 -17.37
N SER A 48 1.49 -27.49 -16.55
CA SER A 48 0.77 -27.13 -15.33
C SER A 48 1.70 -26.43 -14.34
N MET A 49 1.36 -25.21 -13.96
CA MET A 49 2.05 -24.48 -12.89
C MET A 49 2.07 -25.30 -11.58
N LEU A 50 0.98 -26.01 -11.27
CA LEU A 50 0.87 -26.90 -10.10
C LEU A 50 1.98 -27.96 -10.06
N GLY A 51 2.29 -28.58 -11.20
CA GLY A 51 3.36 -29.60 -11.28
C GLY A 51 4.77 -29.01 -11.15
N ARG A 52 4.95 -27.74 -11.49
CA ARG A 52 6.19 -26.98 -11.30
C ARG A 52 6.34 -26.56 -9.84
N ASN A 53 5.30 -26.00 -9.25
CA ASN A 53 5.25 -25.52 -7.87
C ASN A 53 5.48 -26.66 -6.85
N LEU A 54 4.84 -27.83 -7.06
CA LEU A 54 5.04 -29.01 -6.23
C LEU A 54 6.50 -29.52 -6.21
N ARG A 55 7.28 -29.24 -7.24
CA ARG A 55 8.67 -29.72 -7.33
C ARG A 55 9.66 -28.72 -6.74
N ASN A 56 9.41 -27.44 -6.91
CA ASN A 56 10.33 -26.38 -6.47
C ASN A 56 9.95 -25.81 -5.10
N SER A 57 8.79 -26.20 -4.55
CA SER A 57 8.20 -25.58 -3.33
C SER A 57 8.03 -24.04 -3.43
N GLU A 58 7.95 -23.50 -4.65
CA GLU A 58 7.79 -22.06 -4.96
C GLU A 58 6.54 -21.87 -5.80
N SER A 59 5.68 -20.94 -5.41
CA SER A 59 4.47 -20.59 -6.18
C SER A 59 4.74 -19.49 -7.21
N ARG A 60 5.77 -18.67 -6.98
CA ARG A 60 6.04 -17.42 -7.69
C ARG A 60 4.86 -16.46 -7.65
N LEU A 61 4.10 -16.51 -6.55
CA LEU A 61 2.96 -15.65 -6.26
C LEU A 61 3.17 -14.96 -4.93
N LEU A 62 2.99 -13.65 -4.89
CA LEU A 62 3.04 -12.81 -3.70
C LEU A 62 1.63 -12.31 -3.41
N LEU A 63 1.20 -12.35 -2.15
CA LEU A 63 -0.06 -11.74 -1.72
C LEU A 63 0.17 -10.28 -1.37
N VAL A 64 -0.72 -9.42 -1.86
CA VAL A 64 -0.74 -7.99 -1.53
C VAL A 64 -2.07 -7.70 -0.86
N LEU A 65 -2.05 -7.54 0.46
CA LEU A 65 -3.23 -7.29 1.27
C LEU A 65 -3.43 -5.79 1.42
N VAL A 66 -4.56 -5.29 0.94
CA VAL A 66 -4.95 -3.87 1.03
C VAL A 66 -6.28 -3.73 1.76
N PRO A 67 -6.46 -2.67 2.58
CA PRO A 67 -7.74 -2.43 3.24
C PRO A 67 -8.88 -2.22 2.25
N SER A 68 -8.65 -1.42 1.21
CA SER A 68 -9.64 -1.15 0.16
C SER A 68 -9.00 -0.82 -1.17
N ILE A 69 -9.46 -1.49 -2.23
CA ILE A 69 -9.05 -1.21 -3.61
C ILE A 69 -9.66 0.09 -4.16
N SER A 70 -10.68 0.64 -3.49
CA SER A 70 -11.31 1.90 -3.89
C SER A 70 -10.54 3.13 -3.41
N ASN A 71 -9.57 3.00 -2.50
CA ASN A 71 -8.72 4.11 -2.07
C ASN A 71 -7.57 4.32 -3.07
N PRO A 72 -7.54 5.47 -3.79
CA PRO A 72 -6.52 5.77 -4.80
C PRO A 72 -5.07 5.76 -4.27
N PHE A 73 -4.88 5.94 -2.97
CA PHE A 73 -3.56 5.88 -2.33
C PHE A 73 -2.81 4.58 -2.66
N TYR A 74 -3.52 3.45 -2.70
CA TYR A 74 -2.88 2.15 -2.94
C TYR A 74 -2.51 1.90 -4.41
N ILE A 75 -3.06 2.66 -5.37
CA ILE A 75 -2.91 2.39 -6.81
C ILE A 75 -1.44 2.39 -7.22
N ASP A 76 -0.69 3.43 -6.89
CA ASP A 76 0.71 3.55 -7.31
C ASP A 76 1.64 2.65 -6.48
N ILE A 77 1.30 2.36 -5.22
CA ILE A 77 2.00 1.34 -4.43
C ILE A 77 1.87 -0.02 -5.11
N ILE A 78 0.65 -0.42 -5.47
CA ILE A 78 0.38 -1.70 -6.16
C ILE A 78 1.14 -1.78 -7.49
N LYS A 79 1.15 -0.70 -8.30
CA LYS A 79 1.94 -0.66 -9.55
C LYS A 79 3.44 -0.86 -9.29
N GLY A 80 3.98 -0.23 -8.24
CA GLY A 80 5.39 -0.41 -7.84
C GLY A 80 5.68 -1.86 -7.42
N ILE A 81 4.78 -2.49 -6.66
CA ILE A 81 4.89 -3.90 -6.26
C ILE A 81 4.83 -4.80 -7.49
N GLU A 82 3.84 -4.62 -8.36
CA GLU A 82 3.62 -5.45 -9.55
C GLU A 82 4.83 -5.41 -10.47
N GLN A 83 5.31 -4.21 -10.82
CA GLN A 83 6.46 -4.06 -11.71
C GLN A 83 7.72 -4.73 -11.14
N SER A 84 8.01 -4.49 -9.86
CA SER A 84 9.18 -5.08 -9.21
C SER A 84 9.08 -6.61 -9.09
N ALA A 85 7.87 -7.14 -8.85
CA ALA A 85 7.62 -8.57 -8.82
C ALA A 85 7.81 -9.21 -10.20
N LEU A 86 7.25 -8.60 -11.26
CA LEU A 86 7.38 -9.08 -12.63
C LEU A 86 8.84 -9.14 -13.09
N ASP A 87 9.63 -8.12 -12.79
CA ASP A 87 11.07 -8.06 -13.13
C ASP A 87 11.86 -9.22 -12.51
N GLN A 88 11.35 -9.81 -11.42
CA GLN A 88 11.95 -10.94 -10.71
C GLN A 88 11.18 -12.26 -10.93
N ASN A 89 10.31 -12.32 -11.94
CA ASN A 89 9.50 -13.50 -12.31
C ASN A 89 8.52 -13.95 -11.21
N TYR A 90 7.99 -13.00 -10.45
CA TYR A 90 6.85 -13.19 -9.55
C TYR A 90 5.59 -12.56 -10.15
N ASN A 91 4.44 -13.08 -9.77
CA ASN A 91 3.14 -12.43 -9.96
C ASN A 91 2.60 -11.97 -8.62
N ILE A 92 1.63 -11.07 -8.63
CA ILE A 92 0.92 -10.68 -7.42
C ILE A 92 -0.52 -11.17 -7.45
N LEU A 93 -1.07 -11.43 -6.28
CA LEU A 93 -2.51 -11.59 -6.04
C LEU A 93 -2.95 -10.46 -5.11
N LEU A 94 -3.71 -9.52 -5.66
CA LEU A 94 -4.28 -8.42 -4.88
C LEU A 94 -5.47 -8.94 -4.09
N CYS A 95 -5.44 -8.72 -2.77
CA CYS A 95 -6.42 -9.20 -1.81
C CYS A 95 -6.98 -8.01 -1.02
N GLU A 96 -8.25 -7.71 -1.19
CA GLU A 96 -8.93 -6.70 -0.38
C GLU A 96 -9.40 -7.31 0.93
N THR A 97 -8.93 -6.72 2.05
CA THR A 97 -9.25 -7.22 3.40
C THR A 97 -10.49 -6.57 3.98
N ASP A 98 -10.83 -5.34 3.54
CA ASP A 98 -11.90 -4.51 4.12
C ASP A 98 -11.71 -4.30 5.63
N SER A 99 -10.45 -4.29 6.08
CA SER A 99 -10.05 -4.28 7.49
C SER A 99 -10.81 -5.32 8.35
N ASN A 100 -11.08 -6.50 7.77
CA ASN A 100 -11.82 -7.58 8.39
C ASN A 100 -10.91 -8.79 8.68
N PRO A 101 -10.74 -9.20 9.96
CA PRO A 101 -9.85 -10.30 10.36
C PRO A 101 -10.23 -11.65 9.73
N GLU A 102 -11.52 -11.90 9.53
CA GLU A 102 -11.98 -13.17 8.94
C GLU A 102 -11.62 -13.26 7.46
N ARG A 103 -11.66 -12.13 6.74
CA ARG A 103 -11.21 -12.07 5.34
C ARG A 103 -9.69 -12.23 5.23
N GLU A 104 -8.91 -11.62 6.13
CA GLU A 104 -7.46 -11.80 6.16
C GLU A 104 -7.07 -13.26 6.37
N GLU A 105 -7.76 -13.97 7.27
CA GLU A 105 -7.47 -15.37 7.56
C GLU A 105 -7.62 -16.28 6.33
N ILE A 106 -8.58 -15.97 5.44
CA ILE A 106 -8.73 -16.69 4.15
C ILE A 106 -7.46 -16.53 3.30
N TYR A 107 -6.87 -15.34 3.27
CA TYR A 107 -5.65 -15.08 2.50
C TYR A 107 -4.41 -15.67 3.17
N PHE A 108 -4.31 -15.65 4.49
CA PHE A 108 -3.24 -16.30 5.24
C PHE A 108 -3.17 -17.81 4.97
N ASP A 109 -4.31 -18.44 4.80
CA ASP A 109 -4.42 -19.84 4.41
C ASP A 109 -3.76 -20.16 3.06
N LEU A 110 -3.71 -19.21 2.12
CA LEU A 110 -3.02 -19.41 0.85
C LEU A 110 -1.51 -19.60 1.05
N VAL A 111 -0.92 -18.85 1.99
CA VAL A 111 0.50 -18.99 2.31
C VAL A 111 0.76 -20.29 3.09
N ARG A 112 -0.09 -20.63 4.08
CA ARG A 112 0.00 -21.90 4.81
C ARG A 112 -0.07 -23.12 3.89
N LYS A 113 -0.90 -23.04 2.84
CA LYS A 113 -1.06 -24.07 1.80
C LYS A 113 0.00 -24.01 0.70
N LYS A 114 1.02 -23.14 0.83
CA LYS A 114 2.09 -22.90 -0.15
C LYS A 114 1.56 -22.53 -1.55
N MET A 115 0.43 -21.85 -1.60
CA MET A 115 -0.13 -21.29 -2.83
C MET A 115 0.43 -19.91 -3.14
N ALA A 116 1.04 -19.25 -2.14
CA ALA A 116 1.81 -18.02 -2.27
C ALA A 116 3.09 -18.12 -1.44
N ASP A 117 4.13 -17.39 -1.85
CA ASP A 117 5.47 -17.46 -1.26
C ASP A 117 5.68 -16.42 -0.14
N GLY A 118 4.85 -15.37 -0.10
CA GLY A 118 4.96 -14.33 0.90
C GLY A 118 3.81 -13.32 0.84
N ILE A 119 3.82 -12.40 1.82
CA ILE A 119 2.77 -11.41 2.04
C ILE A 119 3.37 -10.01 2.14
N ILE A 120 2.79 -9.03 1.42
CA ILE A 120 2.89 -7.60 1.71
C ILE A 120 1.57 -7.19 2.37
N SER A 121 1.62 -6.75 3.63
CA SER A 121 0.46 -6.27 4.37
C SER A 121 0.47 -4.75 4.46
N MET A 122 -0.67 -4.12 4.15
CA MET A 122 -0.87 -2.67 4.27
C MET A 122 -1.91 -2.31 5.34
N ASP A 123 -2.39 -3.29 6.12
CA ASP A 123 -3.31 -3.09 7.24
C ASP A 123 -3.02 -4.07 8.39
N PRO A 124 -1.81 -4.01 9.00
CA PRO A 124 -1.42 -4.98 10.03
C PRO A 124 -2.18 -4.84 11.34
N ALA A 125 -2.85 -3.70 11.57
CA ALA A 125 -3.59 -3.45 12.81
C ALA A 125 -4.82 -4.34 12.98
N VAL A 126 -5.25 -5.01 11.92
CA VAL A 126 -6.47 -5.84 11.93
C VAL A 126 -6.23 -7.19 12.62
N ASN A 127 -5.08 -7.84 12.34
CA ASN A 127 -4.78 -9.17 12.87
C ASN A 127 -3.28 -9.37 13.16
N ILE A 128 -2.73 -8.46 13.96
CA ILE A 128 -1.27 -8.41 14.20
C ILE A 128 -0.74 -9.69 14.85
N GLU A 129 -1.47 -10.31 15.78
CA GLU A 129 -1.00 -11.53 16.44
C GLU A 129 -0.86 -12.70 15.46
N THR A 130 -1.80 -12.85 14.52
CA THR A 130 -1.70 -13.85 13.45
C THR A 130 -0.53 -13.54 12.51
N LEU A 131 -0.33 -12.27 12.14
CA LEU A 131 0.82 -11.87 11.32
C LEU A 131 2.15 -12.18 12.00
N LYS A 132 2.29 -11.91 13.30
CA LYS A 132 3.48 -12.27 14.11
C LYS A 132 3.75 -13.78 14.06
N GLU A 133 2.72 -14.59 14.28
CA GLU A 133 2.90 -16.06 14.25
C GLU A 133 3.29 -16.56 12.84
N LEU A 134 2.67 -16.02 11.79
CA LEU A 134 3.00 -16.38 10.42
C LEU A 134 4.41 -15.93 10.02
N SER A 135 4.86 -14.77 10.49
CA SER A 135 6.18 -14.22 10.14
C SER A 135 7.35 -15.07 10.63
N LYS A 136 7.12 -15.97 11.61
CA LYS A 136 8.10 -16.94 12.08
C LYS A 136 8.42 -18.02 11.05
N GLN A 137 7.53 -18.26 10.10
CA GLN A 137 7.63 -19.36 9.12
C GLN A 137 7.57 -18.88 7.67
N TYR A 138 6.98 -17.71 7.41
CA TYR A 138 6.74 -17.19 6.07
C TYR A 138 7.34 -15.79 5.93
N ALA A 139 7.70 -15.44 4.71
CA ALA A 139 8.16 -14.09 4.40
C ALA A 139 6.97 -13.12 4.44
N ILE A 140 7.05 -12.11 5.31
CA ILE A 140 6.04 -11.04 5.45
C ILE A 140 6.77 -9.72 5.55
N ILE A 141 6.23 -8.70 4.85
CA ILE A 141 6.66 -7.30 4.90
C ILE A 141 5.41 -6.44 5.15
N GLN A 142 5.57 -5.40 5.94
CA GLN A 142 4.57 -4.35 6.11
C GLN A 142 4.91 -3.16 5.20
N CYS A 143 3.89 -2.55 4.59
CA CYS A 143 4.10 -1.45 3.65
C CYS A 143 3.14 -0.31 3.96
N SER A 144 3.67 0.89 4.10
CA SER A 144 2.99 2.13 4.48
C SER A 144 2.51 2.15 5.93
N GLU A 145 1.62 1.25 6.31
CA GLU A 145 1.19 1.03 7.69
C GLU A 145 1.96 -0.16 8.28
N TYR A 146 2.36 -0.05 9.54
CA TYR A 146 3.09 -1.10 10.25
C TYR A 146 2.71 -1.13 11.73
N SER A 147 3.09 -2.21 12.42
CA SER A 147 2.89 -2.36 13.86
C SER A 147 4.22 -2.29 14.60
N GLU A 148 4.32 -1.37 15.55
CA GLU A 148 5.46 -1.24 16.47
C GLU A 148 5.61 -2.46 17.39
N GLU A 149 4.54 -3.25 17.56
CA GLU A 149 4.53 -4.44 18.40
C GLU A 149 5.12 -5.67 17.72
N SER A 150 5.61 -5.55 16.46
CA SER A 150 6.11 -6.69 15.69
C SER A 150 7.54 -6.46 15.20
N ASP A 151 8.29 -7.57 15.07
CA ASP A 151 9.62 -7.59 14.43
C ASP A 151 9.51 -7.79 12.89
N ILE A 152 8.32 -7.61 12.31
CA ILE A 152 8.11 -7.75 10.87
C ILE A 152 8.71 -6.53 10.17
N PRO A 153 9.65 -6.72 9.23
CA PRO A 153 10.25 -5.61 8.51
C PRO A 153 9.21 -4.79 7.74
N TYR A 154 9.44 -3.49 7.66
CA TYR A 154 8.51 -2.57 7.01
C TYR A 154 9.20 -1.53 6.13
N VAL A 155 8.42 -0.96 5.22
CA VAL A 155 8.76 0.25 4.49
C VAL A 155 7.63 1.27 4.65
N THR A 156 8.00 2.51 5.03
CA THR A 156 7.07 3.62 5.28
C THR A 156 7.76 4.97 5.04
N ILE A 157 7.10 6.05 5.42
CA ILE A 157 7.67 7.41 5.56
C ILE A 157 7.66 7.80 7.04
N ASP A 158 8.36 8.88 7.39
CA ASP A 158 8.22 9.53 8.69
C ASP A 158 6.93 10.37 8.70
N ASN A 159 5.83 9.78 9.20
CA ASN A 159 4.52 10.40 9.21
C ASN A 159 4.44 11.58 10.19
N GLU A 160 5.14 11.50 11.33
CA GLU A 160 5.17 12.59 12.30
C GLU A 160 5.87 13.81 11.72
N GLU A 161 7.06 13.65 11.15
CA GLU A 161 7.81 14.74 10.53
C GLU A 161 7.05 15.31 9.31
N ALA A 162 6.38 14.47 8.53
CA ALA A 162 5.57 14.89 7.40
C ALA A 162 4.41 15.79 7.84
N ALA A 163 3.66 15.39 8.86
CA ALA A 163 2.57 16.16 9.43
C ALA A 163 3.06 17.46 10.09
N TYR A 164 4.15 17.38 10.85
CA TYR A 164 4.78 18.57 11.41
C TYR A 164 5.13 19.61 10.32
N ARG A 165 5.73 19.17 9.20
CA ARG A 165 6.06 20.08 8.08
C ARG A 165 4.82 20.70 7.43
N ALA A 166 3.75 19.94 7.28
CA ALA A 166 2.48 20.42 6.74
C ALA A 166 1.89 21.52 7.63
N VAL A 167 1.77 21.26 8.93
CA VAL A 167 1.21 22.21 9.89
C VAL A 167 2.10 23.43 10.07
N LYS A 168 3.41 23.24 10.14
CA LYS A 168 4.39 24.35 10.19
C LYS A 168 4.28 25.27 8.98
N HIS A 169 3.94 24.75 7.79
CA HIS A 169 3.68 25.59 6.63
C HIS A 169 2.47 26.49 6.86
N LEU A 170 1.34 25.96 7.35
CA LEU A 170 0.15 26.77 7.68
C LEU A 170 0.48 27.86 8.74
N ILE A 171 1.22 27.51 9.78
CA ILE A 171 1.63 28.47 10.81
C ILE A 171 2.48 29.60 10.22
N LYS A 172 3.41 29.29 9.31
CA LYS A 172 4.25 30.29 8.61
C LYS A 172 3.45 31.21 7.70
N LEU A 173 2.29 30.78 7.19
CA LEU A 173 1.33 31.61 6.47
C LEU A 173 0.49 32.51 7.38
N GLY A 174 0.62 32.37 8.71
CA GLY A 174 -0.05 33.20 9.71
C GLY A 174 -1.27 32.56 10.36
N HIS A 175 -1.59 31.31 10.03
CA HIS A 175 -2.71 30.61 10.67
C HIS A 175 -2.37 30.22 12.10
N GLN A 176 -3.23 30.57 13.04
CA GLN A 176 -3.10 30.24 14.47
C GLN A 176 -4.16 29.25 14.94
N GLU A 177 -5.28 29.21 14.26
CA GLU A 177 -6.42 28.32 14.50
C GLU A 177 -6.49 27.31 13.36
N ILE A 178 -5.92 26.12 13.59
CA ILE A 178 -5.76 25.07 12.57
C ILE A 178 -6.53 23.84 13.01
N ALA A 179 -7.46 23.35 12.18
CA ALA A 179 -8.16 22.12 12.45
C ALA A 179 -7.35 20.90 11.93
N LEU A 180 -7.53 19.77 12.60
CA LEU A 180 -7.04 18.46 12.19
C LEU A 180 -8.22 17.58 11.78
N PHE A 181 -8.25 17.10 10.54
CA PHE A 181 -9.13 16.01 10.12
C PHE A 181 -8.35 14.72 10.21
N ASN A 182 -8.62 13.89 11.22
CA ASN A 182 -7.90 12.67 11.52
C ASN A 182 -8.78 11.43 11.29
N SER A 183 -8.13 10.28 11.26
CA SER A 183 -8.74 8.95 11.22
C SER A 183 -8.68 8.28 12.60
N ASN A 184 -9.17 7.04 12.67
CA ASN A 184 -9.12 6.22 13.87
C ASN A 184 -7.67 5.97 14.33
N GLU A 185 -7.36 6.34 15.56
CA GLU A 185 -6.02 6.23 16.17
C GLU A 185 -5.61 4.79 16.51
N LYS A 186 -6.41 3.77 16.14
CA LYS A 186 -5.93 2.40 16.09
C LYS A 186 -4.80 2.22 15.06
N TYR A 187 -4.80 3.03 14.00
CA TYR A 187 -3.77 3.07 12.98
C TYR A 187 -2.59 3.95 13.40
N LEU A 188 -1.38 3.47 13.16
CA LEU A 188 -0.16 4.16 13.55
C LEU A 188 -0.01 5.50 12.81
N TYR A 189 -0.26 5.53 11.49
CA TYR A 189 -0.18 6.78 10.73
C TYR A 189 -1.08 7.87 11.30
N ALA A 190 -2.26 7.53 11.83
CA ALA A 190 -3.18 8.51 12.39
C ALA A 190 -2.66 9.10 13.71
N ARG A 191 -2.00 8.27 14.55
CA ARG A 191 -1.32 8.74 15.76
C ARG A 191 -0.13 9.62 15.43
N GLU A 192 0.79 9.15 14.58
CA GLU A 192 2.01 9.88 14.20
C GLU A 192 1.68 11.22 13.53
N ARG A 193 0.69 11.26 12.61
CA ARG A 193 0.28 12.53 11.95
C ARG A 193 -0.35 13.49 12.94
N LYS A 194 -1.10 13.01 13.94
CA LYS A 194 -1.59 13.83 15.05
C LYS A 194 -0.47 14.35 15.94
N GLU A 195 0.52 13.52 16.24
CA GLU A 195 1.70 13.92 17.03
C GLU A 195 2.48 15.02 16.31
N GLY A 196 2.69 14.89 15.00
CA GLY A 196 3.31 15.93 14.18
C GLY A 196 2.52 17.26 14.18
N TYR A 197 1.18 17.17 14.10
CA TYR A 197 0.30 18.34 14.23
C TYR A 197 0.45 19.00 15.60
N MET A 198 0.37 18.24 16.68
CA MET A 198 0.50 18.75 18.04
C MET A 198 1.89 19.35 18.30
N ARG A 199 2.95 18.67 17.84
CA ARG A 199 4.33 19.15 17.94
C ARG A 199 4.51 20.51 17.26
N ALA A 200 3.94 20.69 16.07
CA ALA A 200 4.03 21.98 15.36
C ALA A 200 3.32 23.11 16.15
N LEU A 201 2.12 22.88 16.64
CA LEU A 201 1.41 23.89 17.43
C LEU A 201 2.17 24.23 18.72
N GLN A 202 2.69 23.25 19.44
CA GLN A 202 3.45 23.44 20.67
C GLN A 202 4.75 24.23 20.45
N GLU A 203 5.52 23.90 19.38
CA GLU A 203 6.76 24.61 19.05
C GLU A 203 6.54 26.10 18.81
N TYR A 204 5.40 26.46 18.24
CA TYR A 204 5.03 27.86 17.96
C TYR A 204 4.17 28.50 19.05
N GLY A 205 3.95 27.82 20.18
CA GLY A 205 3.18 28.34 21.32
C GLY A 205 1.70 28.57 21.02
N LEU A 206 1.14 27.82 20.05
CA LEU A 206 -0.26 27.90 19.69
C LEU A 206 -1.10 26.94 20.54
N PRO A 207 -2.34 27.32 20.89
CA PRO A 207 -3.22 26.47 21.69
C PRO A 207 -3.68 25.24 20.88
N ILE A 208 -3.75 24.09 21.53
CA ILE A 208 -4.42 22.92 21.01
C ILE A 208 -5.89 23.00 21.42
N ASN A 209 -6.79 23.07 20.45
CA ASN A 209 -8.23 23.10 20.68
C ASN A 209 -8.83 21.75 20.27
N ASP A 210 -9.36 21.01 21.25
CA ASP A 210 -9.95 19.69 21.00
C ASP A 210 -11.17 19.75 20.06
N GLU A 211 -11.90 20.88 20.01
CA GLU A 211 -13.02 21.08 19.08
C GLU A 211 -12.56 21.14 17.60
N PHE A 212 -11.28 21.41 17.36
CA PHE A 212 -10.67 21.43 16.03
C PHE A 212 -10.13 20.08 15.59
N ILE A 213 -10.10 19.07 16.49
CA ILE A 213 -9.65 17.71 16.16
C ILE A 213 -10.89 16.89 15.79
N ILE A 214 -11.10 16.72 14.49
CA ILE A 214 -12.26 16.00 13.97
C ILE A 214 -11.83 14.57 13.61
N MET A 215 -12.31 13.62 14.40
CA MET A 215 -12.10 12.19 14.11
C MET A 215 -13.13 11.71 13.10
N THR A 216 -12.66 11.01 12.07
CA THR A 216 -13.50 10.37 11.05
C THR A 216 -13.41 8.85 11.16
N ASP A 217 -14.51 8.16 10.88
CA ASP A 217 -14.55 6.69 10.93
C ASP A 217 -13.87 6.07 9.71
N GLN A 218 -13.85 6.79 8.58
CA GLN A 218 -13.32 6.31 7.31
C GLN A 218 -12.53 7.40 6.60
N LEU A 219 -11.47 7.00 5.89
CA LEU A 219 -10.73 7.88 4.98
C LEU A 219 -11.41 7.91 3.61
N ASN A 220 -12.50 8.66 3.50
CA ASN A 220 -13.21 8.81 2.25
C ASN A 220 -13.73 10.25 2.05
N PHE A 221 -14.21 10.50 0.85
CA PHE A 221 -14.73 11.79 0.42
C PHE A 221 -15.90 12.30 1.29
N ASP A 222 -16.87 11.43 1.61
CA ASP A 222 -18.05 11.80 2.37
C ASP A 222 -17.69 12.18 3.83
N SER A 223 -16.73 11.47 4.42
CA SER A 223 -16.22 11.82 5.76
C SER A 223 -15.57 13.21 5.79
N GLY A 224 -14.89 13.60 4.70
CA GLY A 224 -14.35 14.96 4.54
C GLY A 224 -15.45 16.04 4.50
N ILE A 225 -16.54 15.77 3.78
CA ILE A 225 -17.74 16.65 3.78
C ILE A 225 -18.29 16.81 5.20
N GLU A 226 -18.52 15.72 5.91
CA GLU A 226 -19.10 15.75 7.25
C GLU A 226 -18.17 16.41 8.27
N ALA A 227 -16.87 16.18 8.20
CA ALA A 227 -15.88 16.87 9.03
C ALA A 227 -15.93 18.39 8.80
N THR A 228 -16.03 18.83 7.55
CA THR A 228 -16.14 20.25 7.19
C THR A 228 -17.43 20.87 7.75
N LYS A 229 -18.57 20.20 7.64
CA LYS A 229 -19.82 20.68 8.24
C LYS A 229 -19.70 20.87 9.74
N ARG A 230 -18.97 19.98 10.45
CA ARG A 230 -18.75 20.10 11.90
C ARG A 230 -18.00 21.38 12.22
N ILE A 231 -16.85 21.65 11.59
CA ILE A 231 -16.06 22.86 11.88
C ILE A 231 -16.77 24.14 11.45
N MET A 232 -17.56 24.11 10.37
CA MET A 232 -18.33 25.25 9.92
C MET A 232 -19.48 25.66 10.89
N ASN A 233 -19.92 24.73 11.73
CA ASN A 233 -20.92 24.97 12.76
C ASN A 233 -20.32 25.44 14.10
N LEU A 234 -19.00 25.47 14.24
CA LEU A 234 -18.35 26.00 15.44
C LEU A 234 -18.56 27.54 15.53
N LYS A 235 -18.63 28.04 16.76
CA LYS A 235 -18.72 29.48 17.00
C LYS A 235 -17.42 30.18 16.59
N ASP A 236 -16.30 29.61 17.04
CA ASP A 236 -14.96 30.06 16.70
C ASP A 236 -14.41 29.07 15.70
N ARG A 237 -14.23 29.52 14.45
CA ARG A 237 -13.86 28.62 13.32
C ARG A 237 -12.36 28.66 13.11
N PRO A 238 -11.76 27.53 12.75
CA PRO A 238 -10.37 27.50 12.30
C PRO A 238 -10.23 28.28 10.99
N THR A 239 -9.03 28.79 10.74
CA THR A 239 -8.68 29.46 9.48
C THR A 239 -7.93 28.57 8.51
N ALA A 240 -7.54 27.38 8.97
CA ALA A 240 -6.89 26.36 8.14
C ALA A 240 -7.23 24.95 8.60
N ILE A 241 -7.07 23.99 7.68
CA ILE A 241 -7.28 22.57 7.90
C ILE A 241 -6.01 21.82 7.53
N PHE A 242 -5.50 20.98 8.42
CA PHE A 242 -4.62 19.88 8.09
C PHE A 242 -5.42 18.59 8.04
N SER A 243 -5.47 17.96 6.88
CA SER A 243 -6.15 16.69 6.64
C SER A 243 -5.14 15.56 6.52
N VAL A 244 -5.33 14.48 7.27
CA VAL A 244 -4.44 13.31 7.23
C VAL A 244 -4.56 12.50 5.94
N SER A 245 -5.44 12.88 5.02
CA SER A 245 -5.59 12.23 3.71
C SER A 245 -6.15 13.21 2.69
N ASP A 246 -5.72 13.10 1.45
CA ASP A 246 -6.25 13.87 0.32
C ASP A 246 -7.73 13.58 0.07
N LEU A 247 -8.20 12.35 0.29
CA LEU A 247 -9.63 12.05 0.13
C LEU A 247 -10.51 12.86 1.07
N LEU A 248 -10.10 13.02 2.33
CA LEU A 248 -10.80 13.89 3.27
C LEU A 248 -10.70 15.36 2.84
N ALA A 249 -9.51 15.80 2.41
CA ALA A 249 -9.27 17.16 1.94
C ALA A 249 -10.10 17.51 0.69
N VAL A 250 -10.23 16.59 -0.27
CA VAL A 250 -11.07 16.77 -1.46
C VAL A 250 -12.55 16.86 -1.08
N GLY A 251 -13.00 16.07 -0.11
CA GLY A 251 -14.35 16.20 0.46
C GLY A 251 -14.58 17.56 1.13
N ALA A 252 -13.58 18.03 1.87
CA ALA A 252 -13.61 19.35 2.49
C ALA A 252 -13.69 20.47 1.47
N LEU A 253 -12.85 20.46 0.44
CA LEU A 253 -12.90 21.43 -0.67
C LEU A 253 -14.27 21.46 -1.35
N LYS A 254 -14.88 20.30 -1.57
CA LYS A 254 -16.22 20.20 -2.13
C LYS A 254 -17.26 20.89 -1.27
N GLU A 255 -17.24 20.67 0.03
CA GLU A 255 -18.21 21.28 0.96
C GLU A 255 -17.98 22.78 1.10
N MET A 256 -16.72 23.22 1.21
CA MET A 256 -16.37 24.65 1.24
C MET A 256 -16.84 25.36 -0.03
N ASN A 257 -16.59 24.80 -1.19
CA ASN A 257 -17.08 25.34 -2.47
C ASN A 257 -18.62 25.43 -2.49
N ARG A 258 -19.32 24.37 -2.06
CA ARG A 258 -20.79 24.32 -1.99
C ARG A 258 -21.37 25.41 -1.08
N THR A 259 -20.67 25.75 0.01
CA THR A 259 -21.11 26.74 0.99
C THR A 259 -20.59 28.16 0.70
N GLY A 260 -19.79 28.32 -0.34
CA GLY A 260 -19.24 29.61 -0.77
C GLY A 260 -18.03 30.09 0.03
N VAL A 261 -17.41 29.23 0.83
CA VAL A 261 -16.17 29.52 1.53
C VAL A 261 -15.01 29.58 0.56
N LYS A 262 -14.26 30.68 0.56
CA LYS A 262 -13.13 30.89 -0.35
C LYS A 262 -11.88 30.18 0.18
N VAL A 263 -11.26 29.38 -0.67
CA VAL A 263 -10.01 28.69 -0.40
C VAL A 263 -8.94 29.24 -1.33
N PRO A 264 -7.80 29.76 -0.83
CA PRO A 264 -7.36 29.72 0.57
C PRO A 264 -7.77 30.93 1.42
N GLU A 265 -8.41 31.99 0.89
CA GLU A 265 -8.52 33.31 1.49
C GLU A 265 -9.29 33.32 2.82
N GLU A 266 -10.31 32.46 2.97
CA GLU A 266 -11.10 32.35 4.21
C GLU A 266 -10.72 31.10 5.00
N MET A 267 -10.30 30.04 4.31
CA MET A 267 -9.85 28.79 4.95
C MET A 267 -8.85 28.07 4.04
N ALA A 268 -7.61 27.97 4.48
CA ALA A 268 -6.59 27.19 3.81
C ALA A 268 -6.74 25.69 4.10
N ILE A 269 -6.27 24.82 3.21
CA ILE A 269 -6.28 23.37 3.45
C ILE A 269 -5.04 22.70 2.89
N ILE A 270 -4.47 21.77 3.68
CA ILE A 270 -3.41 20.86 3.28
C ILE A 270 -3.93 19.41 3.39
N GLY A 271 -3.69 18.63 2.36
CA GLY A 271 -3.91 17.19 2.35
C GLY A 271 -2.65 16.38 2.66
N PHE A 272 -2.77 15.10 2.43
CA PHE A 272 -1.70 14.12 2.61
C PHE A 272 -1.91 12.99 1.60
N ASP A 273 -0.85 12.50 0.96
CA ASP A 273 -0.70 11.40 0.02
C ASP A 273 -0.25 11.84 -1.37
N ASN A 274 -0.74 12.96 -1.92
CA ASN A 274 -0.58 13.40 -3.31
C ASN A 274 -1.23 12.42 -4.29
N ILE A 275 -2.47 12.00 -4.02
CA ILE A 275 -3.25 11.22 -4.99
C ILE A 275 -3.60 12.08 -6.22
N GLU A 276 -3.93 11.44 -7.34
CA GLU A 276 -4.21 12.14 -8.60
C GLU A 276 -5.30 13.21 -8.46
N PHE A 277 -6.32 12.98 -7.64
CA PHE A 277 -7.40 13.93 -7.40
C PHE A 277 -6.93 15.26 -6.78
N SER A 278 -5.81 15.30 -6.07
CA SER A 278 -5.27 16.53 -5.50
C SER A 278 -4.92 17.59 -6.55
N ASN A 279 -4.62 17.18 -7.78
CA ASN A 279 -4.37 18.06 -8.93
C ASN A 279 -5.64 18.40 -9.73
N MET A 280 -6.74 17.69 -9.50
CA MET A 280 -8.01 17.86 -10.23
C MET A 280 -9.02 18.75 -9.50
N THR A 281 -8.72 19.13 -8.26
CA THR A 281 -9.55 20.06 -7.48
C THR A 281 -9.35 21.50 -7.95
N TYR A 282 -10.32 22.36 -7.62
CA TYR A 282 -10.19 23.81 -7.72
C TYR A 282 -10.60 24.45 -6.38
N PRO A 283 -9.65 25.12 -5.71
CA PRO A 283 -8.21 25.21 -6.03
C PRO A 283 -7.50 23.85 -6.00
N THR A 284 -6.33 23.74 -6.65
CA THR A 284 -5.48 22.55 -6.57
C THR A 284 -4.92 22.39 -5.16
N LEU A 285 -4.89 21.14 -4.66
CA LEU A 285 -4.63 20.86 -3.25
C LEU A 285 -3.13 20.80 -2.93
N THR A 286 -2.69 21.66 -2.00
CA THR A 286 -1.39 21.53 -1.30
C THR A 286 -1.41 20.22 -0.50
N THR A 287 -0.35 19.42 -0.59
CA THR A 287 -0.35 18.09 0.04
C THR A 287 1.06 17.60 0.37
N ILE A 288 1.16 16.70 1.34
CA ILE A 288 2.37 15.89 1.53
C ILE A 288 2.39 14.79 0.47
N ALA A 289 3.40 14.79 -0.40
CA ALA A 289 3.61 13.75 -1.39
C ALA A 289 4.36 12.58 -0.77
N GLN A 290 3.71 11.43 -0.73
CA GLN A 290 4.36 10.16 -0.41
C GLN A 290 4.94 9.53 -1.68
N PRO A 291 6.10 8.88 -1.63
CA PRO A 291 6.70 8.21 -2.79
C PRO A 291 6.03 6.83 -3.01
N MET A 292 4.72 6.82 -3.32
CA MET A 292 3.87 5.62 -3.32
C MET A 292 4.41 4.51 -4.22
N TYR A 293 4.82 4.84 -5.45
CA TYR A 293 5.42 3.85 -6.35
C TYR A 293 6.71 3.23 -5.76
N GLN A 294 7.55 4.08 -5.15
CA GLN A 294 8.80 3.63 -4.55
C GLN A 294 8.55 2.78 -3.28
N LEU A 295 7.53 3.12 -2.47
CA LEU A 295 7.09 2.28 -1.35
C LEU A 295 6.78 0.86 -1.82
N GLY A 296 6.01 0.73 -2.90
CA GLY A 296 5.67 -0.55 -3.50
C GLY A 296 6.88 -1.31 -4.04
N THR A 297 7.77 -0.62 -4.75
CA THR A 297 9.00 -1.22 -5.31
C THR A 297 9.90 -1.77 -4.20
N VAL A 298 10.11 -1.00 -3.13
CA VAL A 298 10.93 -1.41 -1.99
C VAL A 298 10.28 -2.56 -1.24
N ALA A 299 8.97 -2.52 -0.98
CA ALA A 299 8.25 -3.61 -0.31
C ALA A 299 8.38 -4.94 -1.07
N ALA A 300 8.21 -4.93 -2.40
CA ALA A 300 8.37 -6.12 -3.23
C ALA A 300 9.79 -6.67 -3.20
N ASN A 301 10.80 -5.80 -3.32
CA ASN A 301 12.20 -6.20 -3.25
C ASN A 301 12.54 -6.81 -1.89
N MET A 302 12.12 -6.18 -0.80
CA MET A 302 12.30 -6.71 0.57
C MET A 302 11.63 -8.08 0.73
N LEU A 303 10.39 -8.23 0.23
CA LEU A 303 9.68 -9.51 0.33
C LEU A 303 10.38 -10.61 -0.44
N ILE A 304 10.79 -10.36 -1.68
CA ILE A 304 11.47 -11.34 -2.54
C ILE A 304 12.84 -11.71 -1.96
N GLU A 305 13.59 -10.74 -1.42
CA GLU A 305 14.84 -11.00 -0.71
C GLU A 305 14.61 -11.95 0.48
N LYS A 306 13.57 -11.67 1.28
CA LYS A 306 13.20 -12.50 2.43
C LYS A 306 12.72 -13.90 2.01
N VAL A 307 11.96 -14.02 0.92
CA VAL A 307 11.56 -15.34 0.33
C VAL A 307 12.79 -16.15 -0.08
N ASN A 308 13.83 -15.49 -0.57
CA ASN A 308 15.09 -16.13 -0.96
C ASN A 308 16.05 -16.39 0.23
N GLY A 309 15.62 -16.10 1.46
CA GLY A 309 16.39 -16.33 2.68
C GLY A 309 17.38 -15.22 3.04
N GLY A 310 17.27 -14.05 2.39
CA GLY A 310 18.05 -12.87 2.72
C GLY A 310 17.53 -12.16 3.98
N GLU A 311 18.38 -11.32 4.54
CA GLU A 311 18.02 -10.44 5.66
C GLU A 311 17.60 -9.07 5.13
N VAL A 312 16.50 -8.54 5.68
CA VAL A 312 15.97 -7.23 5.31
C VAL A 312 15.77 -6.37 6.56
N THR A 313 15.94 -5.07 6.41
CA THR A 313 15.78 -4.09 7.49
C THR A 313 14.67 -3.09 7.16
N ASN A 314 14.15 -2.45 8.20
CA ASN A 314 13.15 -1.40 8.05
C ASN A 314 13.68 -0.26 7.17
N THR A 315 12.81 0.29 6.34
CA THR A 315 13.16 1.36 5.41
C THR A 315 12.19 2.52 5.56
N ILE A 316 12.72 3.72 5.76
CA ILE A 316 11.94 4.96 5.80
C ILE A 316 12.31 5.77 4.57
N LEU A 317 11.32 6.09 3.73
CA LEU A 317 11.48 6.88 2.52
C LEU A 317 11.22 8.36 2.78
N ASN A 318 11.83 9.21 1.93
CA ASN A 318 11.60 10.65 2.00
C ASN A 318 10.22 11.02 1.45
N HIS A 319 9.63 12.07 2.02
CA HIS A 319 8.39 12.69 1.58
C HIS A 319 8.66 14.16 1.18
N GLU A 320 7.73 14.79 0.47
CA GLU A 320 7.81 16.18 0.04
C GLU A 320 6.51 16.94 0.38
N LEU A 321 6.61 18.22 0.72
CA LEU A 321 5.46 19.12 0.76
C LEU A 321 5.34 19.81 -0.60
N LEU A 322 4.25 19.52 -1.32
CA LEU A 322 3.91 20.16 -2.59
C LEU A 322 2.94 21.30 -2.34
N ILE A 323 3.43 22.53 -2.48
CA ILE A 323 2.63 23.74 -2.30
C ILE A 323 1.88 24.02 -3.62
N ARG A 324 0.55 24.24 -3.50
CA ARG A 324 -0.35 24.55 -4.59
C ARG A 324 -1.31 25.68 -4.20
N GLU A 325 -2.48 25.77 -4.84
CA GLU A 325 -3.41 26.89 -4.70
C GLU A 325 -4.25 26.89 -3.42
N SER A 326 -4.33 25.78 -2.69
CA SER A 326 -5.18 25.66 -1.49
C SER A 326 -4.56 26.23 -0.21
N THR A 327 -3.32 26.76 -0.30
CA THR A 327 -2.61 27.45 0.81
C THR A 327 -1.88 28.68 0.34
#